data_832f8ee606c2b4ec29be3c3fff190e63
#
_entry.id   832f8ee606c2b4ec29be3c3fff190e63
#
_cell.length_a   1.000
_cell.length_b   1.000
_cell.length_c   1.000
_cell.angle_alpha   90.00
_cell.angle_beta   90.00
_cell.angle_gamma   90.00
#
_symmetry.space_group_name_H-M   'P 1'
#
loop_
_entity.id
_entity.type
_entity.pdbx_description
1 polymer ?
#
loop_
_entity_poly.entity_id
_entity_poly.type
_entity_poly.pdbx_seq_one_letter_code
_entity_poly.pdbx_strand_id
1 'polypeptide(L)'
;MITLTGDLHPLEVLERLFSLKIEEPGNIILLRGNHELKETNRFEGLFRDLDHDEDLYARLNQVFDAMPVAAVISDKIFCVHGGIQRPVKLSDITKSGAYPYVWNDPSEENGINRSSRGLGMRTFGEDVLLEFLQLNGLERMIRGHSVVENGYRWWFGGKLLSLFSAFDHGGTGNGAAVAVVEGNGIELYNL
;
A
#
# COMPACT_ATOMS: atom_id res chain seq x y z
N MET A 1 -3.90 4.95 -2.06
CA MET A 1 -3.21 4.32 -0.92
C MET A 1 -3.13 5.36 0.17
N ILE A 2 -3.57 5.02 1.37
CA ILE A 2 -3.58 5.95 2.51
C ILE A 2 -2.37 5.61 3.38
N THR A 3 -1.60 6.61 3.77
CA THR A 3 -0.58 6.48 4.80
C THR A 3 -0.89 7.53 5.86
N LEU A 4 -1.37 7.12 7.03
CA LEU A 4 -1.83 8.01 8.09
C LEU A 4 -0.70 8.63 8.94
N THR A 5 0.52 8.15 8.83
CA THR A 5 1.63 8.62 9.65
C THR A 5 2.63 9.44 8.88
N GLY A 6 3.14 10.45 9.56
CA GLY A 6 4.09 11.40 9.00
C GLY A 6 3.44 12.60 8.30
N ASP A 7 2.12 12.58 8.12
CA ASP A 7 1.39 13.74 7.65
C ASP A 7 1.03 14.67 8.81
N LEU A 8 1.11 15.97 8.55
CA LEU A 8 0.73 17.00 9.53
C LEU A 8 -0.79 17.00 9.81
N HIS A 9 -1.59 16.37 8.93
CA HIS A 9 -3.06 16.41 8.95
C HIS A 9 -3.71 15.07 8.58
N PRO A 10 -3.47 13.97 9.31
CA PRO A 10 -3.96 12.65 8.93
C PRO A 10 -5.49 12.56 8.90
N LEU A 11 -6.20 13.28 9.78
CA LEU A 11 -7.65 13.27 9.83
C LEU A 11 -8.28 13.99 8.63
N GLU A 12 -7.70 15.10 8.17
CA GLU A 12 -8.15 15.81 6.97
C GLU A 12 -8.01 14.95 5.71
N VAL A 13 -6.91 14.20 5.60
CA VAL A 13 -6.68 13.25 4.50
C VAL A 13 -7.74 12.16 4.52
N LEU A 14 -8.01 11.57 5.69
CA LEU A 14 -9.06 10.55 5.86
C LEU A 14 -10.44 11.09 5.48
N GLU A 15 -10.82 12.25 6.02
CA GLU A 15 -12.09 12.89 5.71
C GLU A 15 -12.25 13.09 4.20
N ARG A 16 -11.22 13.62 3.54
CA ARG A 16 -11.25 13.84 2.09
C ARG A 16 -11.40 12.54 1.31
N LEU A 17 -10.63 11.52 1.65
CA LEU A 17 -10.66 10.23 0.96
C LEU A 17 -11.98 9.48 1.19
N PHE A 18 -12.53 9.53 2.40
CA PHE A 18 -13.83 8.92 2.70
C PHE A 18 -14.96 9.68 2.02
N SER A 19 -14.93 11.02 1.97
CA SER A 19 -15.89 11.82 1.22
C SER A 19 -15.89 11.42 -0.25
N LEU A 20 -14.71 11.36 -0.89
CA LEU A 20 -14.58 10.89 -2.27
C LEU A 20 -15.11 9.48 -2.46
N LYS A 21 -14.85 8.56 -1.51
CA LYS A 21 -15.36 7.19 -1.57
C LYS A 21 -16.88 7.13 -1.47
N ILE A 22 -17.49 8.00 -0.68
CA ILE A 22 -18.95 8.09 -0.53
C ILE A 22 -19.58 8.72 -1.77
N GLU A 23 -18.98 9.79 -2.32
CA GLU A 23 -19.44 10.49 -3.51
C GLU A 23 -19.35 9.60 -4.76
N GLU A 24 -18.25 8.85 -4.90
CA GLU A 24 -17.92 8.06 -6.10
C GLU A 24 -17.61 6.58 -5.74
N PRO A 25 -18.57 5.85 -5.17
CA PRO A 25 -18.32 4.53 -4.59
C PRO A 25 -17.84 3.47 -5.59
N GLY A 26 -18.22 3.60 -6.87
CA GLY A 26 -17.77 2.72 -7.95
C GLY A 26 -16.40 3.07 -8.52
N ASN A 27 -15.97 4.32 -8.39
CA ASN A 27 -14.78 4.85 -9.04
C ASN A 27 -13.57 4.94 -8.12
N ILE A 28 -13.77 4.95 -6.80
CA ILE A 28 -12.69 5.06 -5.80
C ILE A 28 -12.50 3.73 -5.10
N ILE A 29 -11.27 3.22 -5.09
CA ILE A 29 -10.86 2.04 -4.32
C ILE A 29 -9.77 2.47 -3.34
N LEU A 30 -10.08 2.40 -2.04
CA LEU A 30 -9.13 2.66 -0.97
C LEU A 30 -8.55 1.33 -0.52
N LEU A 31 -7.26 1.12 -0.72
CA LEU A 31 -6.56 -0.08 -0.26
C LEU A 31 -6.07 0.08 1.18
N ARG A 32 -6.17 -0.99 1.95
CA ARG A 32 -5.66 -1.05 3.32
C ARG A 32 -4.14 -0.97 3.32
N GLY A 33 -3.56 -0.06 4.09
CA GLY A 33 -2.14 0.03 4.37
C GLY A 33 -1.78 -0.48 5.76
N ASN A 34 -0.51 -0.41 6.12
CA ASN A 34 -0.01 -0.82 7.44
C ASN A 34 -0.51 0.10 8.57
N HIS A 35 -0.74 1.39 8.28
CA HIS A 35 -1.32 2.34 9.25
C HIS A 35 -2.83 2.16 9.45
N GLU A 36 -3.49 1.40 8.61
CA GLU A 36 -4.87 0.95 8.78
C GLU A 36 -4.98 -0.37 9.58
N LEU A 37 -3.85 -0.86 10.14
CA LEU A 37 -3.86 -1.93 11.14
C LEU A 37 -3.98 -1.32 12.54
N LYS A 38 -4.90 -1.85 13.35
CA LYS A 38 -5.17 -1.35 14.71
C LYS A 38 -3.93 -1.34 15.60
N GLU A 39 -3.09 -2.37 15.47
CA GLU A 39 -1.82 -2.48 16.20
C GLU A 39 -0.85 -1.37 15.81
N THR A 40 -0.82 -0.98 14.53
CA THR A 40 0.05 0.08 14.05
C THR A 40 -0.48 1.45 14.40
N ASN A 41 -1.73 1.75 14.04
CA ASN A 41 -2.26 3.11 14.15
C ASN A 41 -2.40 3.62 15.60
N ARG A 42 -2.54 2.70 16.57
CA ARG A 42 -2.58 3.08 17.99
C ARG A 42 -1.23 3.66 18.46
N PHE A 43 -0.12 3.05 18.03
CA PHE A 43 1.23 3.52 18.40
C PHE A 43 1.69 4.71 17.57
N GLU A 44 1.25 4.79 16.33
CA GLU A 44 1.65 5.82 15.36
C GLU A 44 0.86 7.14 15.52
N GLY A 45 -0.02 7.23 16.50
CA GLY A 45 -0.60 8.49 16.95
C GLY A 45 -2.07 8.70 16.60
N LEU A 46 -2.71 7.88 15.75
CA LEU A 46 -4.11 8.08 15.38
C LEU A 46 -5.04 8.20 16.59
N PHE A 47 -4.85 7.36 17.62
CA PHE A 47 -5.66 7.42 18.83
C PHE A 47 -5.51 8.76 19.58
N ARG A 48 -4.30 9.32 19.61
CA ARG A 48 -4.05 10.65 20.17
C ARG A 48 -4.69 11.74 19.30
N ASP A 49 -4.61 11.62 17.98
CA ASP A 49 -5.13 12.60 17.04
C ASP A 49 -6.67 12.63 17.04
N LEU A 50 -7.30 11.57 17.55
CA LEU A 50 -8.74 11.47 17.85
C LEU A 50 -9.09 11.90 19.29
N ASP A 51 -8.23 12.68 19.97
CA ASP A 51 -8.43 13.12 21.35
C ASP A 51 -8.73 11.97 22.33
N HIS A 52 -8.18 10.78 22.05
CA HIS A 52 -8.41 9.56 22.84
C HIS A 52 -9.88 9.06 22.88
N ASP A 53 -10.70 9.43 21.89
CA ASP A 53 -12.07 8.96 21.76
C ASP A 53 -12.06 7.47 21.35
N GLU A 54 -12.34 6.58 22.31
CA GLU A 54 -12.36 5.13 22.11
C GLU A 54 -13.47 4.68 21.15
N ASP A 55 -14.63 5.34 21.15
CA ASP A 55 -15.77 4.98 20.27
C ASP A 55 -15.45 5.34 18.81
N LEU A 56 -14.97 6.55 18.58
CA LEU A 56 -14.55 7.00 17.25
C LEU A 56 -13.40 6.17 16.72
N TYR A 57 -12.39 5.89 17.56
CA TYR A 57 -11.27 5.02 17.23
C TYR A 57 -11.73 3.60 16.85
N ALA A 58 -12.66 3.02 17.61
CA ALA A 58 -13.20 1.69 17.32
C ALA A 58 -13.96 1.66 15.99
N ARG A 59 -14.81 2.66 15.73
CA ARG A 59 -15.55 2.78 14.45
C ARG A 59 -14.61 2.96 13.26
N LEU A 60 -13.60 3.78 13.40
CA LEU A 60 -12.62 4.01 12.33
C LEU A 60 -11.86 2.71 11.99
N ASN A 61 -11.45 1.95 13.00
CA ASN A 61 -10.81 0.66 12.78
C ASN A 61 -11.76 -0.37 12.13
N GLN A 62 -13.06 -0.34 12.39
CA GLN A 62 -14.04 -1.16 11.65
C GLN A 62 -14.08 -0.79 10.15
N VAL A 63 -13.97 0.49 9.81
CA VAL A 63 -13.85 0.94 8.42
C VAL A 63 -12.56 0.41 7.79
N PHE A 64 -11.43 0.51 8.48
CA PHE A 64 -10.15 -0.01 8.01
C PHE A 64 -10.17 -1.53 7.80
N ASP A 65 -10.79 -2.29 8.70
CA ASP A 65 -10.98 -3.73 8.56
C ASP A 65 -11.86 -4.11 7.36
N ALA A 66 -12.78 -3.22 6.97
CA ALA A 66 -13.62 -3.40 5.79
C ALA A 66 -12.89 -3.12 4.47
N MET A 67 -11.79 -2.35 4.49
CA MET A 67 -11.03 -2.00 3.27
C MET A 67 -10.45 -3.25 2.58
N PRO A 68 -10.41 -3.27 1.23
CA PRO A 68 -9.73 -4.31 0.48
C PRO A 68 -8.21 -4.26 0.71
N VAL A 69 -7.57 -5.42 0.76
CA VAL A 69 -6.12 -5.57 0.91
C VAL A 69 -5.40 -5.32 -0.40
N ALA A 70 -6.02 -5.69 -1.51
CA ALA A 70 -5.48 -5.54 -2.84
C ALA A 70 -6.59 -5.28 -3.87
N ALA A 71 -6.20 -4.82 -5.05
CA ALA A 71 -7.07 -4.68 -6.21
C ALA A 71 -6.33 -5.16 -7.47
N VAL A 72 -7.07 -5.49 -8.53
CA VAL A 72 -6.51 -5.79 -9.83
C VAL A 72 -7.08 -4.82 -10.86
N ILE A 73 -6.21 -4.18 -11.62
CA ILE A 73 -6.59 -3.27 -12.73
C ILE A 73 -6.52 -4.07 -14.02
N SER A 74 -7.63 -4.04 -14.80
CA SER A 74 -7.74 -4.64 -16.14
C SER A 74 -7.27 -6.09 -16.22
N ASP A 75 -7.45 -6.88 -15.16
CA ASP A 75 -6.99 -8.28 -15.03
C ASP A 75 -5.48 -8.48 -15.23
N LYS A 76 -4.68 -7.42 -15.15
CA LYS A 76 -3.26 -7.40 -15.49
C LYS A 76 -2.33 -6.87 -14.39
N ILE A 77 -2.78 -5.90 -13.62
CA ILE A 77 -1.93 -5.19 -12.68
C ILE A 77 -2.44 -5.41 -11.27
N PHE A 78 -1.62 -6.05 -10.44
CA PHE A 78 -1.89 -6.23 -9.02
C PHE A 78 -1.49 -4.97 -8.25
N CYS A 79 -2.45 -4.39 -7.53
CA CYS A 79 -2.23 -3.22 -6.69
C CYS A 79 -2.34 -3.62 -5.21
N VAL A 80 -1.33 -3.25 -4.42
CA VAL A 80 -1.23 -3.58 -3.00
C VAL A 80 -0.46 -2.49 -2.27
N HIS A 81 -0.64 -2.34 -0.96
CA HIS A 81 0.10 -1.32 -0.21
C HIS A 81 1.58 -1.66 -0.05
N GLY A 82 1.91 -2.81 0.51
CA GLY A 82 3.28 -3.29 0.77
C GLY A 82 3.78 -4.22 -0.32
N GLY A 83 3.52 -5.52 -0.18
CA GLY A 83 4.04 -6.49 -1.14
C GLY A 83 3.40 -7.87 -0.99
N ILE A 84 4.19 -8.90 -1.16
CA ILE A 84 3.77 -10.30 -1.03
C ILE A 84 4.72 -11.05 -0.09
N GLN A 85 4.27 -12.17 0.46
CA GLN A 85 5.12 -13.03 1.30
C GLN A 85 5.55 -14.31 0.56
N ARG A 86 4.69 -14.79 -0.33
CA ARG A 86 4.91 -16.00 -1.13
C ARG A 86 3.96 -15.98 -2.33
N PRO A 87 4.22 -16.74 -3.37
CA PRO A 87 3.25 -16.95 -4.44
C PRO A 87 2.00 -17.66 -3.89
N VAL A 88 0.86 -17.00 -4.04
CA VAL A 88 -0.47 -17.52 -3.68
C VAL A 88 -1.46 -17.12 -4.75
N LYS A 89 -2.59 -17.82 -4.85
CA LYS A 89 -3.69 -17.40 -5.71
C LYS A 89 -4.35 -16.15 -5.13
N LEU A 90 -4.86 -15.26 -6.00
CA LEU A 90 -5.60 -14.08 -5.58
C LEU A 90 -6.77 -14.43 -4.65
N SER A 91 -7.44 -15.56 -4.88
CA SER A 91 -8.53 -16.08 -4.04
C SER A 91 -8.14 -16.36 -2.59
N ASP A 92 -6.86 -16.58 -2.33
CA ASP A 92 -6.34 -16.93 -1.01
C ASP A 92 -5.92 -15.70 -0.19
N ILE A 93 -5.95 -14.51 -0.82
CA ILE A 93 -5.68 -13.24 -0.15
C ILE A 93 -6.92 -12.83 0.64
N THR A 94 -6.80 -12.80 1.96
CA THR A 94 -7.90 -12.47 2.86
C THR A 94 -7.62 -11.22 3.69
N LYS A 95 -8.67 -10.56 4.17
CA LYS A 95 -8.53 -9.38 5.04
C LYS A 95 -7.87 -9.73 6.38
N SER A 96 -8.12 -10.91 6.92
CA SER A 96 -7.48 -11.39 8.15
C SER A 96 -5.99 -11.72 7.97
N GLY A 97 -5.57 -12.02 6.74
CA GLY A 97 -4.18 -12.26 6.37
C GLY A 97 -3.46 -11.04 5.78
N ALA A 98 -3.93 -9.82 6.05
CA ALA A 98 -3.43 -8.59 5.43
C ALA A 98 -1.96 -8.26 5.74
N TYR A 99 -1.43 -8.70 6.89
CA TYR A 99 -0.14 -8.28 7.42
C TYR A 99 1.02 -8.29 6.39
N PRO A 100 1.33 -9.38 5.67
CA PRO A 100 2.41 -9.39 4.69
C PRO A 100 2.16 -8.45 3.51
N TYR A 101 0.91 -8.24 3.14
CA TYR A 101 0.53 -7.39 2.00
C TYR A 101 0.64 -5.90 2.30
N VAL A 102 0.67 -5.52 3.57
CA VAL A 102 0.78 -4.12 3.99
C VAL A 102 2.17 -3.76 4.52
N TRP A 103 3.03 -4.76 4.83
CA TRP A 103 4.34 -4.51 5.43
C TRP A 103 5.55 -4.96 4.60
N ASN A 104 5.38 -5.91 3.68
CA ASN A 104 6.54 -6.46 2.97
C ASN A 104 7.03 -5.53 1.87
N ASP A 105 8.34 -5.52 1.64
CA ASP A 105 9.02 -4.67 0.66
C ASP A 105 9.75 -5.50 -0.41
N PRO A 106 9.92 -4.97 -1.64
CA PRO A 106 10.80 -5.59 -2.63
C PRO A 106 12.28 -5.46 -2.22
N SER A 107 13.10 -6.40 -2.67
CA SER A 107 14.55 -6.44 -2.46
C SER A 107 15.24 -6.97 -3.70
N GLU A 108 16.47 -6.52 -3.95
CA GLU A 108 17.31 -7.06 -5.03
C GLU A 108 17.78 -8.51 -4.74
N GLU A 109 17.64 -8.97 -3.50
CA GLU A 109 17.95 -10.35 -3.12
C GLU A 109 16.79 -11.27 -3.46
N ASN A 110 17.07 -12.39 -4.12
CA ASN A 110 16.09 -13.43 -4.42
C ASN A 110 15.54 -14.08 -3.15
N GLY A 111 14.34 -14.65 -3.28
CA GLY A 111 13.64 -15.34 -2.20
C GLY A 111 12.92 -14.40 -1.24
N ILE A 112 12.54 -14.99 -0.10
CA ILE A 112 11.91 -14.27 1.01
C ILE A 112 12.94 -14.11 2.13
N ASN A 113 13.28 -12.87 2.44
CA ASN A 113 14.30 -12.54 3.44
C ASN A 113 13.70 -11.78 4.63
N ARG A 114 14.50 -11.59 5.69
CA ARG A 114 14.09 -10.76 6.83
C ARG A 114 14.16 -9.27 6.45
N SER A 115 13.13 -8.53 6.82
CA SER A 115 13.14 -7.07 6.67
C SER A 115 13.85 -6.40 7.84
N SER A 116 14.55 -5.30 7.56
CA SER A 116 15.10 -4.41 8.58
C SER A 116 14.02 -3.64 9.36
N ARG A 117 12.78 -3.61 8.88
CA ARG A 117 11.66 -2.93 9.55
C ARG A 117 11.26 -3.59 10.87
N GLY A 118 11.52 -4.88 11.07
CA GLY A 118 11.24 -5.55 12.34
C GLY A 118 10.78 -7.00 12.24
N LEU A 119 10.35 -7.52 13.38
CA LEU A 119 9.91 -8.92 13.50
C LEU A 119 8.62 -9.16 12.70
N GLY A 120 8.61 -10.27 11.96
CA GLY A 120 7.46 -10.68 11.13
C GLY A 120 7.42 -10.08 9.75
N MET A 121 8.10 -8.96 9.52
CA MET A 121 8.18 -8.30 8.20
C MET A 121 9.22 -8.98 7.33
N ARG A 122 8.97 -9.01 6.02
CA ARG A 122 9.83 -9.69 5.04
C ARG A 122 10.14 -8.79 3.86
N THR A 123 11.20 -9.14 3.14
CA THR A 123 11.42 -8.67 1.78
C THR A 123 11.22 -9.82 0.80
N PHE A 124 10.89 -9.50 -0.45
CA PHE A 124 10.72 -10.46 -1.54
C PHE A 124 11.54 -10.05 -2.78
N GLY A 125 12.15 -11.05 -3.40
CA GLY A 125 12.94 -10.87 -4.61
C GLY A 125 12.13 -10.95 -5.89
N GLU A 126 12.84 -10.74 -7.02
CA GLU A 126 12.28 -10.83 -8.37
C GLU A 126 11.64 -12.21 -8.63
N ASP A 127 12.31 -13.28 -8.23
CA ASP A 127 11.88 -14.67 -8.40
C ASP A 127 10.49 -14.92 -7.78
N VAL A 128 10.27 -14.43 -6.56
CA VAL A 128 9.00 -14.57 -5.84
C VAL A 128 7.89 -13.77 -6.53
N LEU A 129 8.20 -12.57 -7.00
CA LEU A 129 7.24 -11.74 -7.73
C LEU A 129 6.84 -12.40 -9.05
N LEU A 130 7.81 -12.86 -9.84
CA LEU A 130 7.54 -13.47 -11.15
C LEU A 130 6.66 -14.73 -11.01
N GLU A 131 6.93 -15.57 -10.01
CA GLU A 131 6.11 -16.74 -9.72
C GLU A 131 4.67 -16.34 -9.33
N PHE A 132 4.51 -15.31 -8.49
CA PHE A 132 3.19 -14.78 -8.12
C PHE A 132 2.42 -14.25 -9.33
N LEU A 133 3.06 -13.46 -10.18
CA LEU A 133 2.46 -12.89 -11.38
C LEU A 133 2.03 -14.01 -12.35
N GLN A 134 2.92 -14.99 -12.60
CA GLN A 134 2.64 -16.13 -13.47
C GLN A 134 1.47 -16.98 -12.95
N LEU A 135 1.46 -17.30 -11.66
CA LEU A 135 0.41 -18.09 -11.01
C LEU A 135 -0.98 -17.47 -11.19
N ASN A 136 -1.05 -16.14 -11.27
CA ASN A 136 -2.30 -15.38 -11.32
C ASN A 136 -2.61 -14.79 -12.71
N GLY A 137 -1.80 -15.04 -13.73
CA GLY A 137 -1.98 -14.47 -15.07
C GLY A 137 -1.81 -12.95 -15.13
N LEU A 138 -1.04 -12.39 -14.19
CA LEU A 138 -0.79 -10.96 -14.06
C LEU A 138 0.50 -10.56 -14.76
N GLU A 139 0.62 -9.29 -15.12
CA GLU A 139 1.79 -8.76 -15.82
C GLU A 139 2.71 -7.93 -14.94
N ARG A 140 2.16 -7.18 -13.98
CA ARG A 140 2.87 -6.22 -13.13
C ARG A 140 2.25 -6.09 -11.75
N MET A 141 3.05 -5.51 -10.85
CA MET A 141 2.60 -5.07 -9.53
C MET A 141 2.83 -3.56 -9.38
N ILE A 142 1.87 -2.85 -8.78
CA ILE A 142 2.02 -1.47 -8.30
C ILE A 142 1.84 -1.47 -6.79
N ARG A 143 2.77 -0.82 -6.08
CA ARG A 143 2.73 -0.76 -4.62
C ARG A 143 3.20 0.61 -4.09
N GLY A 144 3.07 0.82 -2.82
CA GLY A 144 3.49 2.03 -2.14
C GLY A 144 4.41 1.77 -0.94
N HIS A 145 4.01 2.20 0.28
CA HIS A 145 4.61 1.92 1.59
C HIS A 145 6.01 2.48 1.84
N SER A 146 6.91 2.47 0.85
CA SER A 146 8.28 2.94 1.03
C SER A 146 8.50 4.29 0.38
N VAL A 147 9.17 5.19 1.09
CA VAL A 147 9.66 6.45 0.51
C VAL A 147 10.62 6.12 -0.62
N VAL A 148 10.46 6.78 -1.75
CA VAL A 148 11.33 6.69 -2.92
C VAL A 148 11.70 8.08 -3.40
N GLU A 149 12.97 8.30 -3.75
CA GLU A 149 13.57 9.60 -3.97
C GLU A 149 12.77 10.51 -4.92
N ASN A 150 12.35 9.98 -6.07
CA ASN A 150 11.60 10.74 -7.10
C ASN A 150 10.08 10.51 -7.03
N GLY A 151 9.54 9.99 -5.91
CA GLY A 151 8.14 9.60 -5.80
C GLY A 151 7.80 8.28 -6.49
N TYR A 152 8.72 7.69 -7.27
CA TYR A 152 8.54 6.38 -7.88
C TYR A 152 9.87 5.64 -8.09
N ARG A 153 9.79 4.32 -8.14
CA ARG A 153 10.91 3.43 -8.50
C ARG A 153 10.40 2.20 -9.23
N TRP A 154 11.03 1.88 -10.36
CA TRP A 154 10.84 0.61 -11.05
C TRP A 154 11.82 -0.44 -10.53
N TRP A 155 11.33 -1.66 -10.40
CA TRP A 155 12.06 -2.85 -9.96
C TRP A 155 11.90 -3.97 -10.98
N PHE A 156 12.82 -4.93 -10.99
CA PHE A 156 12.69 -6.20 -11.68
C PHE A 156 12.32 -6.04 -13.16
N GLY A 157 13.11 -5.25 -13.88
CA GLY A 157 12.89 -5.03 -15.32
C GLY A 157 11.52 -4.43 -15.65
N GLY A 158 10.93 -3.64 -14.75
CA GLY A 158 9.61 -3.02 -14.96
C GLY A 158 8.41 -3.89 -14.53
N LYS A 159 8.67 -4.98 -13.80
CA LYS A 159 7.60 -5.86 -13.28
C LYS A 159 6.94 -5.32 -12.02
N LEU A 160 7.63 -4.45 -11.27
CA LEU A 160 7.08 -3.81 -10.08
C LEU A 160 7.35 -2.31 -10.13
N LEU A 161 6.32 -1.53 -9.79
CA LEU A 161 6.39 -0.09 -9.60
C LEU A 161 6.09 0.25 -8.14
N SER A 162 7.05 0.87 -7.44
CA SER A 162 6.80 1.56 -6.17
C SER A 162 6.38 2.99 -6.46
N LEU A 163 5.27 3.44 -5.85
CA LEU A 163 4.77 4.80 -5.92
C LEU A 163 4.69 5.41 -4.52
N PHE A 164 5.06 6.67 -4.42
CA PHE A 164 4.95 7.42 -3.18
C PHE A 164 4.45 8.84 -3.50
N SER A 165 3.32 9.23 -2.95
CA SER A 165 2.62 10.48 -3.30
C SER A 165 2.69 11.56 -2.22
N ALA A 166 3.39 11.32 -1.10
CA ALA A 166 3.64 12.34 -0.09
C ALA A 166 4.98 13.03 -0.36
N PHE A 167 4.93 14.33 -0.71
CA PHE A 167 6.11 15.16 -0.93
C PHE A 167 6.84 15.43 0.39
N ASP A 168 8.17 15.40 0.36
CA ASP A 168 9.04 15.72 1.51
C ASP A 168 8.65 15.01 2.81
N HIS A 169 8.26 13.74 2.72
CA HIS A 169 7.78 12.96 3.85
C HIS A 169 8.81 12.90 4.98
N GLY A 170 8.45 13.45 6.14
CA GLY A 170 9.35 13.49 7.31
C GLY A 170 10.63 14.30 7.08
N GLY A 171 10.67 15.23 6.13
CA GLY A 171 11.86 16.05 5.83
C GLY A 171 12.95 15.28 5.05
N THR A 172 12.59 14.22 4.32
CA THR A 172 13.56 13.40 3.57
C THR A 172 13.94 14.00 2.21
N GLY A 173 13.26 15.06 1.75
CA GLY A 173 13.49 15.69 0.45
C GLY A 173 13.00 14.85 -0.74
N ASN A 174 12.17 13.82 -0.51
CA ASN A 174 11.64 12.99 -1.58
C ASN A 174 10.60 13.73 -2.44
N GLY A 175 10.56 13.40 -3.72
CA GLY A 175 9.49 13.78 -4.63
C GLY A 175 8.21 12.99 -4.37
N ALA A 176 7.13 13.40 -5.02
CA ALA A 176 5.84 12.72 -5.01
C ALA A 176 5.40 12.39 -6.43
N ALA A 177 4.74 11.24 -6.63
CA ALA A 177 4.26 10.85 -7.96
C ALA A 177 2.95 10.10 -7.90
N VAL A 178 2.21 10.17 -9.01
CA VAL A 178 1.04 9.35 -9.31
C VAL A 178 1.24 8.64 -10.65
N ALA A 179 0.54 7.53 -10.84
CA ALA A 179 0.55 6.78 -12.09
C ALA A 179 -0.85 6.79 -12.72
N VAL A 180 -0.90 7.02 -14.02
CA VAL A 180 -2.08 6.82 -14.85
C VAL A 180 -1.89 5.55 -15.66
N VAL A 181 -2.88 4.65 -15.60
CA VAL A 181 -2.85 3.37 -16.32
C VAL A 181 -3.83 3.45 -17.48
N GLU A 182 -3.33 3.35 -18.71
CA GLU A 182 -4.15 3.32 -19.92
C GLU A 182 -3.78 2.10 -20.77
N GLY A 183 -4.73 1.18 -20.92
CA GLY A 183 -4.46 -0.09 -21.58
C GLY A 183 -3.33 -0.86 -20.89
N ASN A 184 -2.22 -1.08 -21.62
CA ASN A 184 -1.01 -1.71 -21.06
C ASN A 184 0.08 -0.69 -20.67
N GLY A 185 -0.16 0.61 -20.86
CA GLY A 185 0.75 1.70 -20.54
C GLY A 185 0.61 2.17 -19.09
N ILE A 186 1.72 2.64 -18.53
CA ILE A 186 1.75 3.34 -17.24
C ILE A 186 2.49 4.65 -17.47
N GLU A 187 1.81 5.76 -17.28
CA GLU A 187 2.40 7.10 -17.32
C GLU A 187 2.56 7.62 -15.90
N LEU A 188 3.71 8.24 -15.63
CA LEU A 188 4.06 8.78 -14.31
C LEU A 188 4.03 10.28 -14.34
N TYR A 189 3.41 10.87 -13.34
CA TYR A 189 3.31 12.32 -13.14
C TYR A 189 3.87 12.67 -11.78
N ASN A 190 4.86 13.56 -11.76
CA ASN A 190 5.37 14.16 -10.53
C ASN A 190 4.37 15.21 -10.02
N LEU A 191 4.18 15.27 -8.71
CA LEU A 191 3.28 16.21 -8.03
C LEU A 191 4.08 17.39 -7.48
#